data_52077f7344b5115596072e2a2221c78a
#
_entry.id   52077f7344b5115596072e2a2221c78a
#
_cell.length_a   1.000
_cell.length_b   1.000
_cell.length_c   1.000
_cell.angle_alpha   90.00
_cell.angle_beta   90.00
_cell.angle_gamma   90.00
#
_symmetry.space_group_name_H-M   'P 1'
#
loop_
_entity.id
_entity.type
_entity.pdbx_description
1 polymer ?
#
loop_
_entity_poly.entity_id
_entity_poly.type
_entity_poly.pdbx_seq_one_letter_code
_entity_poly.pdbx_strand_id
1 'polypeptide(L)'
;MKEFNRPTMLMILDGYGINQDTYGNAIAAADKPHLDEIFTKYPGTTLKACGLDVGLPEGQMGNSEVGHLNIGAGRIVYQDLTMITKAIEDGSFFENEALQKAMAHVKENHSALHLLGLLSDGGVHSHISHLFALIDMAKKEGIENLYVHCFLDGRDVPPRCAEKYISQLEDHMKKTGLGKIATVSGRYYAMDRDKRWDRVEKAYNAMACSEGEQAPDGASAVNQAYSRDENDEFVLPTVIENANGSVNNGDAMIMFNFRPDRAREITRAFVDEDFDGFERKKEIKDLCYICMTQYDAEMPNVSLAFPPETMANTLGEYIADQGLTQLRIAETEKYAHVTFFFNGGVEAPNRNEDRILVPSPKVATYDMQPEMSAYEVTEKVLEAIETDKYDLIILNFANADMVGHTGVIEAAKKAIEALDKCVPQIVDSILAKDGQILLTADHGNADVMLDKDGNTVTAHSLNDVPLLHIANEPKQLKDGGRLCDIAPTILKLMHLDIPAEMTGKPLV
;
A
#
# COMPACT_ATOMS: atom_id res chain seq x y z
N MET A 1 10.46 34.13 15.18
CA MET A 1 10.67 32.69 14.92
C MET A 1 11.48 32.14 16.07
N LYS A 2 11.13 30.98 16.60
CA LYS A 2 11.99 30.29 17.59
C LYS A 2 13.27 29.85 16.89
N GLU A 3 14.44 30.13 17.46
CA GLU A 3 15.71 29.62 16.92
C GLU A 3 15.73 28.11 17.09
N PHE A 4 16.03 27.39 16.01
CA PHE A 4 16.31 25.95 16.00
C PHE A 4 17.62 25.68 15.24
N ASN A 5 18.23 24.52 15.44
CA ASN A 5 19.45 24.14 14.77
C ASN A 5 19.23 24.00 13.26
N ARG A 6 19.99 24.73 12.46
CA ARG A 6 19.87 24.79 10.97
C ARG A 6 21.19 24.40 10.30
N PRO A 7 21.09 23.59 9.24
CA PRO A 7 19.90 22.90 8.76
C PRO A 7 19.53 21.69 9.62
N THR A 8 18.24 21.30 9.63
CA THR A 8 17.79 19.98 10.08
C THR A 8 17.80 19.04 8.88
N MET A 9 18.39 17.86 8.99
CA MET A 9 18.43 16.87 7.92
C MET A 9 17.75 15.57 8.34
N LEU A 10 16.94 14.99 7.46
CA LEU A 10 16.56 13.58 7.48
C LEU A 10 17.44 12.85 6.44
N MET A 11 18.29 11.95 6.91
CA MET A 11 19.13 11.11 6.06
C MET A 11 18.60 9.67 6.10
N ILE A 12 18.15 9.16 4.95
CA ILE A 12 17.60 7.83 4.80
C ILE A 12 18.62 6.94 4.10
N LEU A 13 19.08 5.91 4.78
CA LEU A 13 19.90 4.84 4.20
C LEU A 13 18.95 3.71 3.76
N ASP A 14 18.40 3.82 2.55
CA ASP A 14 17.37 2.93 2.02
C ASP A 14 17.80 1.46 2.09
N GLY A 15 16.97 0.59 2.66
CA GLY A 15 17.27 -0.83 2.79
C GLY A 15 18.26 -1.20 3.91
N TYR A 16 18.62 -0.25 4.80
CA TYR A 16 19.57 -0.48 5.89
C TYR A 16 18.87 -1.00 7.15
N GLY A 17 18.53 -2.30 7.18
CA GLY A 17 17.91 -2.96 8.34
C GLY A 17 18.90 -3.26 9.47
N ILE A 18 18.37 -3.48 10.68
CA ILE A 18 19.13 -3.92 11.84
C ILE A 18 18.95 -5.42 12.04
N ASN A 19 20.03 -6.18 11.92
CA ASN A 19 20.05 -7.61 12.17
C ASN A 19 21.27 -7.97 13.01
N GLN A 20 21.05 -8.69 14.11
CA GLN A 20 22.12 -9.18 14.98
C GLN A 20 22.82 -10.42 14.41
N ASP A 21 22.16 -11.13 13.48
CA ASP A 21 22.79 -12.25 12.79
C ASP A 21 23.74 -11.70 11.71
N THR A 22 24.95 -12.24 11.71
CA THR A 22 26.00 -11.89 10.74
C THR A 22 25.97 -12.74 9.49
N TYR A 23 25.26 -13.87 9.52
CA TYR A 23 25.15 -14.76 8.38
C TYR A 23 24.26 -14.16 7.29
N GLY A 24 24.80 -14.03 6.09
CA GLY A 24 24.06 -13.42 4.97
C GLY A 24 23.76 -11.91 5.15
N ASN A 25 24.42 -11.24 6.08
CA ASN A 25 24.24 -9.83 6.39
C ASN A 25 25.39 -9.02 5.78
N ALA A 26 25.13 -8.35 4.65
CA ALA A 26 26.12 -7.53 3.97
C ALA A 26 26.54 -6.29 4.79
N ILE A 27 25.61 -5.73 5.58
CA ILE A 27 25.87 -4.59 6.45
C ILE A 27 26.88 -4.97 7.54
N ALA A 28 26.69 -6.12 8.20
CA ALA A 28 27.61 -6.61 9.24
C ALA A 28 28.96 -7.01 8.65
N ALA A 29 29.00 -7.47 7.40
CA ALA A 29 30.21 -7.95 6.73
C ALA A 29 31.05 -6.85 6.06
N ALA A 30 30.51 -5.63 5.88
CA ALA A 30 31.19 -4.52 5.23
C ALA A 30 32.24 -3.87 6.17
N ASP A 31 33.35 -3.38 5.58
CA ASP A 31 34.33 -2.54 6.28
C ASP A 31 33.82 -1.10 6.36
N LYS A 32 33.23 -0.73 7.52
CA LYS A 32 32.51 0.54 7.70
C LYS A 32 32.86 1.26 9.02
N PRO A 33 34.15 1.50 9.27
CA PRO A 33 34.61 2.03 10.57
C PRO A 33 33.98 3.37 10.95
N HIS A 34 33.69 4.25 9.98
CA HIS A 34 33.10 5.56 10.25
C HIS A 34 31.62 5.46 10.60
N LEU A 35 30.87 4.63 9.90
CA LEU A 35 29.47 4.35 10.27
C LEU A 35 29.41 3.71 11.67
N ASP A 36 30.28 2.72 11.95
CA ASP A 36 30.34 2.09 13.28
C ASP A 36 30.64 3.11 14.38
N GLU A 37 31.55 4.07 14.14
CA GLU A 37 31.82 5.18 15.05
C GLU A 37 30.56 6.05 15.24
N ILE A 38 29.86 6.45 14.17
CA ILE A 38 28.63 7.26 14.23
C ILE A 38 27.56 6.53 15.03
N PHE A 39 27.31 5.26 14.74
CA PHE A 39 26.30 4.44 15.45
C PHE A 39 26.62 4.22 16.93
N THR A 40 27.89 4.28 17.30
CA THR A 40 28.32 4.14 18.69
C THR A 40 28.31 5.48 19.45
N LYS A 41 28.66 6.57 18.75
CA LYS A 41 28.85 7.90 19.36
C LYS A 41 27.53 8.62 19.65
N TYR A 42 26.55 8.48 18.78
CA TYR A 42 25.31 9.23 18.89
C TYR A 42 24.15 8.39 19.46
N PRO A 43 23.25 9.01 20.24
CA PRO A 43 22.09 8.29 20.78
C PRO A 43 21.20 7.78 19.66
N GLY A 44 20.86 6.53 19.75
CA GLY A 44 20.02 5.85 18.76
C GLY A 44 18.97 4.97 19.40
N THR A 45 17.96 4.61 18.60
CA THR A 45 16.93 3.62 18.88
C THR A 45 16.59 2.88 17.59
N THR A 46 15.62 1.96 17.65
CA THR A 46 15.09 1.24 16.48
C THR A 46 13.66 1.65 16.20
N LEU A 47 13.27 1.61 14.93
CA LEU A 47 11.92 1.86 14.47
C LEU A 47 11.32 0.62 13.81
N LYS A 48 10.03 0.39 14.04
CA LYS A 48 9.24 -0.58 13.30
C LYS A 48 9.01 -0.09 11.88
N ALA A 49 9.33 -0.95 10.88
CA ALA A 49 9.29 -0.61 9.45
C ALA A 49 8.52 -1.64 8.60
N CYS A 50 7.71 -2.52 9.21
CA CYS A 50 6.99 -3.58 8.51
C CYS A 50 5.60 -3.83 9.12
N GLY A 51 4.77 -4.59 8.43
CA GLY A 51 3.46 -5.02 8.89
C GLY A 51 2.54 -3.86 9.30
N LEU A 52 1.73 -4.07 10.33
CA LEU A 52 0.74 -3.10 10.79
C LEU A 52 1.34 -1.75 11.23
N ASP A 53 2.60 -1.73 11.63
CA ASP A 53 3.29 -0.50 12.06
C ASP A 53 3.57 0.49 10.92
N VAL A 54 3.40 0.04 9.67
CA VAL A 54 3.48 0.88 8.46
C VAL A 54 2.23 0.78 7.58
N GLY A 55 1.15 0.19 8.09
CA GLY A 55 -0.13 0.10 7.39
C GLY A 55 -0.25 -1.07 6.41
N LEU A 56 0.67 -2.03 6.46
CA LEU A 56 0.66 -3.28 5.70
C LEU A 56 0.03 -4.42 6.53
N PRO A 57 -0.39 -5.53 5.91
CA PRO A 57 -0.80 -6.73 6.63
C PRO A 57 0.29 -7.24 7.59
N GLU A 58 -0.11 -7.90 8.67
CA GLU A 58 0.82 -8.50 9.62
C GLU A 58 1.79 -9.48 8.92
N GLY A 59 3.08 -9.39 9.25
CA GLY A 59 4.13 -10.21 8.65
C GLY A 59 4.53 -9.83 7.22
N GLN A 60 3.99 -8.76 6.65
CA GLN A 60 4.43 -8.24 5.36
C GLN A 60 5.61 -7.29 5.53
N MET A 61 6.65 -7.47 4.71
CA MET A 61 7.83 -6.62 4.64
C MET A 61 7.45 -5.19 4.25
N GLY A 62 8.12 -4.21 4.85
CA GLY A 62 8.08 -2.83 4.39
C GLY A 62 8.64 -2.67 2.97
N ASN A 63 8.43 -1.51 2.40
CA ASN A 63 9.00 -1.11 1.11
C ASN A 63 9.19 0.41 1.07
N SER A 64 9.96 0.90 0.09
CA SER A 64 10.31 2.31 0.03
C SER A 64 9.10 3.23 -0.17
N GLU A 65 8.09 2.81 -0.95
CA GLU A 65 6.86 3.60 -1.16
C GLU A 65 6.13 3.84 0.16
N VAL A 66 5.81 2.75 0.85
CA VAL A 66 5.10 2.78 2.14
C VAL A 66 5.94 3.45 3.23
N GLY A 67 7.25 3.15 3.29
CA GLY A 67 8.15 3.74 4.27
C GLY A 67 8.22 5.26 4.17
N HIS A 68 8.51 5.79 2.97
CA HIS A 68 8.59 7.23 2.75
C HIS A 68 7.23 7.93 2.92
N LEU A 69 6.12 7.28 2.53
CA LEU A 69 4.77 7.79 2.74
C LEU A 69 4.47 7.96 4.24
N ASN A 70 4.75 6.94 5.06
CA ASN A 70 4.53 7.02 6.51
C ASN A 70 5.43 8.07 7.18
N ILE A 71 6.70 8.17 6.77
CA ILE A 71 7.64 9.19 7.27
C ILE A 71 7.10 10.59 6.94
N GLY A 72 6.73 10.84 5.68
CA GLY A 72 6.26 12.14 5.22
C GLY A 72 4.90 12.55 5.78
N ALA A 73 3.98 11.59 5.93
CA ALA A 73 2.65 11.82 6.47
C ALA A 73 2.61 12.01 8.00
N GLY A 74 3.64 11.54 8.73
CA GLY A 74 3.66 11.60 10.20
C GLY A 74 2.55 10.77 10.86
N ARG A 75 2.00 9.79 10.15
CA ARG A 75 0.92 8.90 10.59
C ARG A 75 1.03 7.55 9.88
N ILE A 76 0.45 6.51 10.45
CA ILE A 76 0.33 5.23 9.74
C ILE A 76 -0.69 5.39 8.62
N VAL A 77 -0.25 5.17 7.38
CA VAL A 77 -1.11 5.17 6.20
C VAL A 77 -1.43 3.72 5.85
N TYR A 78 -2.64 3.30 6.18
CA TYR A 78 -3.06 1.92 5.95
C TYR A 78 -3.33 1.68 4.46
N GLN A 79 -2.80 0.57 3.93
CA GLN A 79 -3.21 0.06 2.63
C GLN A 79 -4.66 -0.44 2.69
N ASP A 80 -5.37 -0.41 1.56
CA ASP A 80 -6.81 -0.71 1.49
C ASP A 80 -7.19 -2.01 2.21
N LEU A 81 -6.46 -3.11 1.96
CA LEU A 81 -6.69 -4.39 2.62
C LEU A 81 -6.63 -4.26 4.15
N THR A 82 -5.59 -3.62 4.65
CA THR A 82 -5.37 -3.46 6.10
C THR A 82 -6.39 -2.51 6.71
N MET A 83 -6.68 -1.40 6.03
CA MET A 83 -7.67 -0.40 6.46
C MET A 83 -9.07 -1.03 6.63
N ILE A 84 -9.54 -1.77 5.63
CA ILE A 84 -10.85 -2.41 5.67
C ILE A 84 -10.89 -3.51 6.74
N THR A 85 -9.82 -4.32 6.84
CA THR A 85 -9.72 -5.37 7.86
C THR A 85 -9.79 -4.78 9.27
N LYS A 86 -9.05 -3.69 9.54
CA LYS A 86 -9.11 -2.99 10.83
C LYS A 86 -10.49 -2.41 11.13
N ALA A 87 -11.15 -1.83 10.11
CA ALA A 87 -12.50 -1.31 10.29
C ALA A 87 -13.50 -2.43 10.66
N ILE A 88 -13.29 -3.64 10.15
CA ILE A 88 -14.09 -4.83 10.55
C ILE A 88 -13.78 -5.21 11.99
N GLU A 89 -12.50 -5.25 12.38
CA GLU A 89 -12.05 -5.64 13.73
C GLU A 89 -12.51 -4.67 14.81
N ASP A 90 -12.45 -3.36 14.57
CA ASP A 90 -12.86 -2.32 15.53
C ASP A 90 -14.36 -2.01 15.47
N GLY A 91 -15.08 -2.55 14.48
CA GLY A 91 -16.52 -2.42 14.32
C GLY A 91 -16.98 -1.21 13.50
N SER A 92 -16.11 -0.28 13.15
CA SER A 92 -16.45 0.92 12.35
C SER A 92 -16.94 0.58 10.93
N PHE A 93 -16.56 -0.58 10.39
CA PHE A 93 -17.09 -1.10 9.13
C PHE A 93 -18.62 -1.21 9.15
N PHE A 94 -19.21 -1.63 10.26
CA PHE A 94 -20.66 -1.82 10.41
C PHE A 94 -21.42 -0.49 10.59
N GLU A 95 -20.70 0.60 10.83
CA GLU A 95 -21.22 1.96 10.94
C GLU A 95 -20.96 2.78 9.67
N ASN A 96 -20.34 2.20 8.65
CA ASN A 96 -19.98 2.88 7.41
C ASN A 96 -21.23 3.40 6.67
N GLU A 97 -21.29 4.71 6.45
CA GLU A 97 -22.46 5.40 5.91
C GLU A 97 -22.89 4.90 4.52
N ALA A 98 -21.93 4.59 3.63
CA ALA A 98 -22.24 4.11 2.28
C ALA A 98 -22.78 2.68 2.30
N LEU A 99 -22.22 1.80 3.15
CA LEU A 99 -22.72 0.44 3.33
C LEU A 99 -24.13 0.47 3.98
N GLN A 100 -24.34 1.30 4.99
CA GLN A 100 -25.65 1.50 5.62
C GLN A 100 -26.69 2.04 4.63
N LYS A 101 -26.29 2.96 3.72
CA LYS A 101 -27.14 3.45 2.65
C LYS A 101 -27.64 2.32 1.74
N ALA A 102 -26.78 1.36 1.37
CA ALA A 102 -27.20 0.20 0.58
C ALA A 102 -28.23 -0.67 1.33
N MET A 103 -28.02 -0.90 2.62
CA MET A 103 -28.95 -1.67 3.47
C MET A 103 -30.30 -0.96 3.60
N ALA A 104 -30.30 0.36 3.82
CA ALA A 104 -31.51 1.16 3.90
C ALA A 104 -32.28 1.14 2.57
N HIS A 105 -31.59 1.32 1.44
CA HIS A 105 -32.16 1.30 0.11
C HIS A 105 -32.92 -0.02 -0.18
N VAL A 106 -32.29 -1.16 0.13
CA VAL A 106 -32.93 -2.48 -0.04
C VAL A 106 -34.18 -2.61 0.82
N LYS A 107 -34.14 -2.15 2.06
CA LYS A 107 -35.32 -2.22 2.98
C LYS A 107 -36.47 -1.33 2.48
N GLU A 108 -36.17 -0.13 2.03
CA GLU A 108 -37.17 0.84 1.54
C GLU A 108 -37.84 0.37 0.25
N ASN A 109 -37.08 -0.25 -0.65
CA ASN A 109 -37.57 -0.75 -1.94
C ASN A 109 -38.09 -2.19 -1.88
N HIS A 110 -37.98 -2.90 -0.76
CA HIS A 110 -38.28 -4.33 -0.64
C HIS A 110 -37.59 -5.15 -1.72
N SER A 111 -36.33 -4.83 -2.02
CA SER A 111 -35.52 -5.35 -3.10
C SER A 111 -34.44 -6.33 -2.63
N ALA A 112 -33.42 -6.57 -3.41
CA ALA A 112 -32.32 -7.46 -3.09
C ALA A 112 -30.98 -6.73 -2.92
N LEU A 113 -30.12 -7.29 -2.09
CA LEU A 113 -28.71 -6.93 -1.96
C LEU A 113 -27.85 -7.90 -2.76
N HIS A 114 -27.01 -7.38 -3.66
CA HIS A 114 -26.06 -8.16 -4.44
C HIS A 114 -24.63 -7.83 -4.00
N LEU A 115 -23.85 -8.84 -3.64
CA LEU A 115 -22.43 -8.73 -3.34
C LEU A 115 -21.63 -9.34 -4.49
N LEU A 116 -20.67 -8.61 -5.05
CA LEU A 116 -19.87 -9.08 -6.16
C LEU A 116 -18.39 -8.79 -5.97
N GLY A 117 -17.53 -9.69 -6.43
CA GLY A 117 -16.08 -9.52 -6.31
C GLY A 117 -15.29 -10.81 -6.32
N LEU A 118 -13.97 -10.70 -6.23
CA LEU A 118 -13.03 -11.82 -6.29
C LEU A 118 -13.07 -12.63 -5.00
N LEU A 119 -13.41 -13.90 -5.13
CA LEU A 119 -13.62 -14.83 -4.02
C LEU A 119 -12.31 -15.58 -3.71
N SER A 120 -11.42 -14.98 -2.96
CA SER A 120 -10.19 -15.61 -2.46
C SER A 120 -9.65 -14.92 -1.21
N ASP A 121 -8.60 -15.48 -0.63
CA ASP A 121 -7.78 -14.91 0.45
C ASP A 121 -6.45 -14.33 -0.06
N GLY A 122 -6.30 -14.14 -1.38
CA GLY A 122 -5.08 -13.64 -2.00
C GLY A 122 -4.70 -12.20 -1.64
N GLY A 123 -5.66 -11.37 -1.23
CA GLY A 123 -5.41 -10.04 -0.69
C GLY A 123 -4.89 -8.99 -1.69
N VAL A 124 -4.91 -9.29 -2.99
CA VAL A 124 -4.44 -8.36 -4.05
C VAL A 124 -5.56 -7.45 -4.54
N HIS A 125 -6.75 -7.99 -4.74
CA HIS A 125 -7.93 -7.24 -5.23
C HIS A 125 -9.06 -7.18 -4.22
N SER A 126 -9.16 -8.19 -3.38
CA SER A 126 -10.22 -8.41 -2.39
C SER A 126 -9.73 -9.34 -1.30
N HIS A 127 -10.54 -9.55 -0.28
CA HIS A 127 -10.32 -10.60 0.69
C HIS A 127 -11.67 -11.20 1.11
N ILE A 128 -11.74 -12.55 1.20
CA ILE A 128 -12.97 -13.27 1.51
C ILE A 128 -13.58 -12.86 2.86
N SER A 129 -12.74 -12.47 3.85
CA SER A 129 -13.23 -11.99 5.15
C SER A 129 -14.06 -10.70 5.05
N HIS A 130 -13.80 -9.84 4.05
CA HIS A 130 -14.58 -8.64 3.81
C HIS A 130 -15.98 -8.97 3.28
N LEU A 131 -16.08 -10.00 2.42
CA LEU A 131 -17.38 -10.54 1.98
C LEU A 131 -18.17 -11.10 3.17
N PHE A 132 -17.52 -11.85 4.07
CA PHE A 132 -18.17 -12.37 5.26
C PHE A 132 -18.70 -11.25 6.17
N ALA A 133 -17.93 -10.19 6.36
CA ALA A 133 -18.35 -9.03 7.13
C ALA A 133 -19.58 -8.33 6.50
N LEU A 134 -19.66 -8.24 5.16
CA LEU A 134 -20.84 -7.71 4.47
C LEU A 134 -22.08 -8.59 4.66
N ILE A 135 -21.93 -9.91 4.64
CA ILE A 135 -23.03 -10.86 4.92
C ILE A 135 -23.51 -10.72 6.38
N ASP A 136 -22.57 -10.63 7.32
CA ASP A 136 -22.89 -10.43 8.75
C ASP A 136 -23.59 -9.08 8.98
N MET A 137 -23.14 -8.02 8.31
CA MET A 137 -23.79 -6.70 8.33
C MET A 137 -25.23 -6.78 7.79
N ALA A 138 -25.40 -7.38 6.61
CA ALA A 138 -26.72 -7.56 6.00
C ALA A 138 -27.67 -8.34 6.92
N LYS A 139 -27.17 -9.38 7.60
CA LYS A 139 -27.95 -10.13 8.60
C LYS A 139 -28.35 -9.28 9.79
N LYS A 140 -27.40 -8.50 10.32
CA LYS A 140 -27.65 -7.58 11.44
C LYS A 140 -28.71 -6.53 11.09
N GLU A 141 -28.66 -6.03 9.86
CA GLU A 141 -29.60 -5.04 9.31
C GLU A 141 -30.96 -5.63 8.89
N GLY A 142 -31.14 -6.94 8.98
CA GLY A 142 -32.41 -7.59 8.66
C GLY A 142 -32.72 -7.68 7.16
N ILE A 143 -31.69 -7.72 6.31
CA ILE A 143 -31.87 -7.98 4.87
C ILE A 143 -32.42 -9.41 4.68
N GLU A 144 -33.40 -9.56 3.82
CA GLU A 144 -34.06 -10.85 3.56
C GLU A 144 -33.48 -11.53 2.29
N ASN A 145 -33.22 -10.74 1.25
CA ASN A 145 -32.77 -11.21 -0.06
C ASN A 145 -31.30 -10.76 -0.30
N LEU A 146 -30.37 -11.69 -0.20
CA LEU A 146 -28.97 -11.47 -0.45
C LEU A 146 -28.42 -12.48 -1.47
N TYR A 147 -27.76 -11.97 -2.50
CA TYR A 147 -27.16 -12.78 -3.56
C TYR A 147 -25.67 -12.47 -3.70
N VAL A 148 -24.85 -13.50 -3.93
CA VAL A 148 -23.41 -13.36 -4.15
C VAL A 148 -23.07 -13.76 -5.58
N HIS A 149 -22.38 -12.87 -6.29
CA HIS A 149 -21.80 -13.10 -7.61
C HIS A 149 -20.30 -13.34 -7.43
N CYS A 150 -19.89 -14.60 -7.44
CA CYS A 150 -18.52 -15.02 -7.16
C CYS A 150 -17.64 -14.87 -8.39
N PHE A 151 -16.58 -14.05 -8.29
CA PHE A 151 -15.52 -14.04 -9.29
C PHE A 151 -14.38 -14.93 -8.78
N LEU A 152 -13.97 -15.92 -9.59
CA LEU A 152 -12.95 -16.90 -9.22
C LEU A 152 -11.56 -16.41 -9.64
N ASP A 153 -10.57 -16.71 -8.81
CA ASP A 153 -9.22 -16.13 -8.87
C ASP A 153 -8.27 -16.92 -9.79
N GLY A 154 -7.54 -17.87 -9.28
CA GLY A 154 -6.59 -18.69 -10.01
C GLY A 154 -5.31 -17.98 -10.46
N ARG A 155 -5.05 -16.73 -10.02
CA ARG A 155 -3.82 -15.94 -10.28
C ARG A 155 -3.11 -15.51 -9.01
N ASP A 156 -3.88 -14.94 -8.06
CA ASP A 156 -3.33 -14.45 -6.80
C ASP A 156 -3.29 -15.60 -5.76
N VAL A 157 -3.97 -16.69 -6.08
CA VAL A 157 -3.97 -17.99 -5.38
C VAL A 157 -3.77 -19.13 -6.41
N PRO A 158 -3.55 -20.38 -5.98
CA PRO A 158 -3.34 -21.50 -6.92
C PRO A 158 -4.44 -21.63 -7.97
N PRO A 159 -4.11 -22.06 -9.21
CA PRO A 159 -5.01 -22.05 -10.37
C PRO A 159 -6.28 -22.88 -10.25
N ARG A 160 -6.32 -23.87 -9.34
CA ARG A 160 -7.48 -24.75 -9.07
C ARG A 160 -7.66 -24.92 -7.56
N CYS A 161 -8.31 -23.93 -6.93
CA CYS A 161 -8.61 -23.95 -5.51
C CYS A 161 -9.97 -23.30 -5.16
N ALA A 162 -10.78 -22.98 -6.18
CA ALA A 162 -12.07 -22.29 -6.00
C ALA A 162 -13.06 -23.08 -5.12
N GLU A 163 -13.02 -24.43 -5.15
CA GLU A 163 -13.88 -25.27 -4.29
C GLU A 163 -13.73 -24.91 -2.80
N LYS A 164 -12.48 -24.64 -2.35
CA LYS A 164 -12.20 -24.22 -0.96
C LYS A 164 -13.00 -22.95 -0.61
N TYR A 165 -12.97 -21.96 -1.44
CA TYR A 165 -13.59 -20.66 -1.17
C TYR A 165 -15.11 -20.70 -1.33
N ILE A 166 -15.63 -21.43 -2.32
CA ILE A 166 -17.08 -21.69 -2.47
C ILE A 166 -17.61 -22.38 -1.21
N SER A 167 -16.95 -23.44 -0.74
CA SER A 167 -17.36 -24.14 0.49
C SER A 167 -17.34 -23.23 1.73
N GLN A 168 -16.30 -22.41 1.89
CA GLN A 168 -16.22 -21.44 2.99
C GLN A 168 -17.37 -20.42 2.95
N LEU A 169 -17.72 -19.93 1.75
CA LEU A 169 -18.84 -19.01 1.57
C LEU A 169 -20.19 -19.67 1.89
N GLU A 170 -20.43 -20.86 1.37
CA GLU A 170 -21.67 -21.62 1.64
C GLU A 170 -21.81 -21.94 3.14
N ASP A 171 -20.73 -22.33 3.81
CA ASP A 171 -20.72 -22.56 5.25
C ASP A 171 -21.04 -21.29 6.04
N HIS A 172 -20.47 -20.14 5.63
CA HIS A 172 -20.76 -18.85 6.27
C HIS A 172 -22.22 -18.43 6.07
N MET A 173 -22.75 -18.53 4.84
CA MET A 173 -24.16 -18.25 4.54
C MET A 173 -25.11 -19.19 5.29
N LYS A 174 -24.77 -20.47 5.41
CA LYS A 174 -25.54 -21.44 6.21
C LYS A 174 -25.54 -21.08 7.69
N LYS A 175 -24.39 -20.68 8.23
CA LYS A 175 -24.25 -20.25 9.63
C LYS A 175 -25.07 -19.00 9.94
N THR A 176 -25.07 -18.02 9.07
CA THR A 176 -25.82 -16.76 9.21
C THR A 176 -27.31 -16.93 8.89
N GLY A 177 -27.67 -17.96 8.12
CA GLY A 177 -29.02 -18.17 7.60
C GLY A 177 -29.43 -17.10 6.58
N LEU A 178 -28.45 -16.52 5.84
CA LEU A 178 -28.67 -15.47 4.85
C LEU A 178 -27.74 -15.66 3.66
N GLY A 179 -28.27 -15.42 2.45
CA GLY A 179 -27.50 -15.38 1.21
C GLY A 179 -27.63 -16.65 0.37
N LYS A 180 -27.42 -16.46 -0.94
CA LYS A 180 -27.33 -17.51 -1.96
C LYS A 180 -26.27 -17.10 -2.98
N ILE A 181 -25.50 -18.06 -3.48
CA ILE A 181 -24.69 -17.85 -4.68
C ILE A 181 -25.64 -17.72 -5.88
N ALA A 182 -25.54 -16.63 -6.62
CA ALA A 182 -26.34 -16.39 -7.80
C ALA A 182 -25.58 -16.71 -9.10
N THR A 183 -24.29 -16.32 -9.18
CA THR A 183 -23.45 -16.62 -10.33
C THR A 183 -22.02 -16.95 -9.89
N VAL A 184 -21.34 -17.76 -10.71
CA VAL A 184 -19.91 -18.06 -10.59
C VAL A 184 -19.26 -17.73 -11.93
N SER A 185 -18.16 -16.96 -11.93
CA SER A 185 -17.47 -16.54 -13.15
C SER A 185 -15.98 -16.40 -12.89
N GLY A 186 -15.15 -16.88 -13.79
CA GLY A 186 -13.70 -16.62 -13.71
C GLY A 186 -13.40 -15.11 -13.88
N ARG A 187 -12.33 -14.65 -13.20
CA ARG A 187 -11.89 -13.24 -13.28
C ARG A 187 -11.54 -12.78 -14.69
N TYR A 188 -11.23 -13.68 -15.59
CA TYR A 188 -10.99 -13.41 -17.01
C TYR A 188 -12.19 -12.70 -17.68
N TYR A 189 -13.40 -13.00 -17.25
CA TYR A 189 -14.64 -12.40 -17.74
C TYR A 189 -15.10 -11.21 -16.91
N ALA A 190 -15.13 -11.37 -15.58
CA ALA A 190 -15.73 -10.40 -14.68
C ALA A 190 -14.77 -9.28 -14.25
N MET A 191 -13.46 -9.44 -14.51
CA MET A 191 -12.43 -8.50 -14.05
C MET A 191 -11.45 -8.15 -15.18
N ASP A 192 -11.96 -7.91 -16.38
CA ASP A 192 -11.16 -7.36 -17.48
C ASP A 192 -10.71 -5.92 -17.16
N ARG A 193 -9.62 -5.46 -17.78
CA ARG A 193 -9.09 -4.09 -17.67
C ARG A 193 -8.55 -3.55 -18.99
N ASP A 194 -8.72 -4.32 -20.08
CA ASP A 194 -8.16 -4.04 -21.39
C ASP A 194 -9.25 -3.75 -22.44
N LYS A 195 -10.47 -3.37 -21.96
CA LYS A 195 -11.65 -3.08 -22.79
C LYS A 195 -12.08 -4.24 -23.68
N ARG A 196 -11.90 -5.44 -23.18
CA ARG A 196 -12.41 -6.66 -23.83
C ARG A 196 -13.88 -6.84 -23.45
N TRP A 197 -14.70 -5.98 -24.01
CA TRP A 197 -16.12 -5.91 -23.70
C TRP A 197 -16.87 -7.22 -24.00
N ASP A 198 -16.39 -8.02 -24.96
CA ASP A 198 -16.88 -9.37 -25.25
C ASP A 198 -16.79 -10.33 -24.04
N ARG A 199 -15.89 -10.08 -23.12
CA ARG A 199 -15.75 -10.83 -21.85
C ARG A 199 -16.67 -10.27 -20.79
N VAL A 200 -16.64 -8.95 -20.59
CA VAL A 200 -17.43 -8.25 -19.58
C VAL A 200 -18.93 -8.46 -19.81
N GLU A 201 -19.37 -8.42 -21.07
CA GLU A 201 -20.76 -8.68 -21.48
C GLU A 201 -21.27 -10.03 -20.97
N LYS A 202 -20.46 -11.09 -21.07
CA LYS A 202 -20.86 -12.43 -20.59
C LYS A 202 -21.10 -12.45 -19.09
N ALA A 203 -20.22 -11.81 -18.31
CA ALA A 203 -20.37 -11.70 -16.86
C ALA A 203 -21.58 -10.82 -16.49
N TYR A 204 -21.75 -9.70 -17.19
CA TYR A 204 -22.91 -8.82 -17.03
C TYR A 204 -24.23 -9.57 -17.30
N ASN A 205 -24.32 -10.28 -18.44
CA ASN A 205 -25.52 -11.01 -18.82
C ASN A 205 -25.86 -12.15 -17.84
N ALA A 206 -24.83 -12.80 -17.26
CA ALA A 206 -25.08 -13.80 -16.20
C ALA A 206 -25.70 -13.15 -14.96
N MET A 207 -25.21 -11.98 -14.53
CA MET A 207 -25.72 -11.27 -13.36
C MET A 207 -27.06 -10.57 -13.60
N ALA A 208 -27.23 -9.89 -14.73
CA ALA A 208 -28.41 -9.07 -15.01
C ALA A 208 -29.55 -9.85 -15.69
N CYS A 209 -29.23 -10.78 -16.59
CA CYS A 209 -30.19 -11.48 -17.44
C CYS A 209 -30.36 -12.95 -17.11
N SER A 210 -29.58 -13.52 -16.17
CA SER A 210 -29.48 -14.96 -15.90
C SER A 210 -29.12 -15.76 -17.17
N GLU A 211 -28.28 -15.21 -18.03
CA GLU A 211 -27.76 -15.83 -19.23
C GLU A 211 -26.33 -16.32 -19.07
N GLY A 212 -26.07 -17.59 -19.26
CA GLY A 212 -24.76 -18.21 -19.12
C GLY A 212 -24.86 -19.73 -19.03
N GLU A 213 -23.78 -20.39 -18.70
CA GLU A 213 -23.79 -21.79 -18.28
C GLU A 213 -24.73 -21.97 -17.09
N GLN A 214 -25.23 -23.18 -16.86
CA GLN A 214 -26.15 -23.47 -15.74
C GLN A 214 -25.56 -24.53 -14.84
N ALA A 215 -25.70 -24.35 -13.53
CA ALA A 215 -25.30 -25.33 -12.53
C ALA A 215 -26.27 -25.34 -11.34
N PRO A 216 -26.48 -26.49 -10.67
CA PRO A 216 -27.39 -26.56 -9.52
C PRO A 216 -26.88 -25.80 -8.29
N ASP A 217 -25.57 -25.70 -8.11
CA ASP A 217 -24.90 -25.01 -6.98
C ASP A 217 -23.49 -24.54 -7.38
N GLY A 218 -22.85 -23.77 -6.47
CA GLY A 218 -21.53 -23.21 -6.71
C GLY A 218 -20.43 -24.26 -6.89
N ALA A 219 -20.44 -25.32 -6.12
CA ALA A 219 -19.48 -26.41 -6.21
C ALA A 219 -19.61 -27.14 -7.56
N SER A 220 -20.85 -27.40 -8.01
CA SER A 220 -21.12 -28.00 -9.31
C SER A 220 -20.66 -27.14 -10.47
N ALA A 221 -20.79 -25.80 -10.38
CA ALA A 221 -20.29 -24.88 -11.38
C ALA A 221 -18.76 -25.01 -11.55
N VAL A 222 -18.02 -25.05 -10.45
CA VAL A 222 -16.56 -25.25 -10.45
C VAL A 222 -16.19 -26.61 -11.01
N ASN A 223 -16.85 -27.68 -10.57
CA ASN A 223 -16.58 -29.05 -11.03
C ASN A 223 -16.87 -29.24 -12.53
N GLN A 224 -17.96 -28.63 -13.04
CA GLN A 224 -18.24 -28.62 -14.48
C GLN A 224 -17.12 -27.94 -15.29
N ALA A 225 -16.62 -26.80 -14.79
CA ALA A 225 -15.51 -26.10 -15.41
C ALA A 225 -14.21 -26.93 -15.42
N TYR A 226 -13.87 -27.55 -14.29
CA TYR A 226 -12.69 -28.43 -14.19
C TYR A 226 -12.81 -29.65 -15.12
N SER A 227 -14.00 -30.15 -15.34
CA SER A 227 -14.22 -31.25 -16.30
C SER A 227 -14.00 -30.84 -17.75
N ARG A 228 -14.08 -29.56 -18.07
CA ARG A 228 -13.72 -28.95 -19.36
C ARG A 228 -12.25 -28.50 -19.43
N ASP A 229 -11.45 -28.85 -18.42
CA ASP A 229 -10.05 -28.43 -18.26
C ASP A 229 -9.87 -26.90 -18.12
N GLU A 230 -10.87 -26.20 -17.62
CA GLU A 230 -10.80 -24.79 -17.27
C GLU A 230 -10.16 -24.65 -15.87
N ASN A 231 -9.32 -23.62 -15.69
CA ASN A 231 -8.84 -23.19 -14.36
C ASN A 231 -9.79 -22.13 -13.80
N ASP A 232 -9.68 -21.81 -12.51
CA ASP A 232 -10.52 -20.84 -11.81
C ASP A 232 -10.65 -19.51 -12.57
N GLU A 233 -9.53 -19.01 -13.10
CA GLU A 233 -9.45 -17.75 -13.86
C GLU A 233 -10.39 -17.74 -15.08
N PHE A 234 -10.59 -18.89 -15.74
CA PHE A 234 -11.26 -18.99 -17.03
C PHE A 234 -12.65 -19.63 -16.96
N VAL A 235 -13.19 -19.87 -15.78
CA VAL A 235 -14.53 -20.43 -15.62
C VAL A 235 -15.55 -19.57 -16.34
N LEU A 236 -16.28 -20.15 -17.27
CA LEU A 236 -17.35 -19.47 -18.01
C LEU A 236 -18.40 -18.95 -17.04
N PRO A 237 -18.97 -17.74 -17.27
CA PRO A 237 -20.05 -17.22 -16.45
C PRO A 237 -21.21 -18.20 -16.36
N THR A 238 -21.45 -18.69 -15.14
CA THR A 238 -22.40 -19.75 -14.81
C THR A 238 -23.44 -19.22 -13.84
N VAL A 239 -24.69 -19.40 -14.16
CA VAL A 239 -25.86 -19.04 -13.33
C VAL A 239 -26.26 -20.22 -12.45
N ILE A 240 -26.51 -19.97 -11.18
CA ILE A 240 -26.96 -21.02 -10.26
C ILE A 240 -28.49 -21.18 -10.35
N GLU A 241 -28.93 -22.39 -10.68
CA GLU A 241 -30.34 -22.74 -10.84
C GLU A 241 -31.13 -22.44 -9.56
N ASN A 242 -32.35 -21.93 -9.74
CA ASN A 242 -33.26 -21.62 -8.63
C ASN A 242 -32.72 -20.62 -7.57
N ALA A 243 -31.59 -19.98 -7.81
CA ALA A 243 -31.13 -18.89 -6.95
C ALA A 243 -32.07 -17.68 -7.04
N ASN A 244 -32.59 -17.40 -8.24
CA ASN A 244 -33.41 -16.22 -8.58
C ASN A 244 -32.70 -14.90 -8.28
N GLY A 245 -31.38 -14.87 -8.47
CA GLY A 245 -30.51 -13.78 -8.07
C GLY A 245 -30.09 -12.86 -9.22
N SER A 246 -30.95 -12.66 -10.25
CA SER A 246 -30.67 -11.63 -11.25
C SER A 246 -30.86 -10.23 -10.68
N VAL A 247 -29.98 -9.30 -11.06
CA VAL A 247 -30.06 -7.89 -10.64
C VAL A 247 -31.26 -7.22 -11.28
N ASN A 248 -32.06 -6.49 -10.50
CA ASN A 248 -33.29 -5.82 -10.96
C ASN A 248 -33.28 -4.33 -10.57
N ASN A 249 -34.22 -3.58 -11.12
CA ASN A 249 -34.44 -2.17 -10.77
C ASN A 249 -34.71 -2.02 -9.28
N GLY A 250 -34.08 -1.03 -8.66
CA GLY A 250 -34.23 -0.75 -7.23
C GLY A 250 -33.41 -1.66 -6.32
N ASP A 251 -32.59 -2.57 -6.83
CA ASP A 251 -31.66 -3.37 -6.03
C ASP A 251 -30.46 -2.55 -5.56
N ALA A 252 -29.70 -3.09 -4.61
CA ALA A 252 -28.40 -2.57 -4.24
C ALA A 252 -27.30 -3.56 -4.63
N MET A 253 -26.17 -3.02 -5.07
CA MET A 253 -24.95 -3.79 -5.37
C MET A 253 -23.76 -3.26 -4.57
N ILE A 254 -22.97 -4.15 -3.99
CA ILE A 254 -21.69 -3.80 -3.33
C ILE A 254 -20.57 -4.60 -3.98
N MET A 255 -19.67 -3.90 -4.68
CA MET A 255 -18.44 -4.48 -5.22
C MET A 255 -17.39 -4.48 -4.12
N PHE A 256 -17.04 -5.67 -3.58
CA PHE A 256 -16.13 -5.76 -2.44
C PHE A 256 -14.64 -5.81 -2.81
N ASN A 257 -14.28 -5.71 -4.08
CA ASN A 257 -12.90 -5.47 -4.48
C ASN A 257 -12.46 -4.07 -4.03
N PHE A 258 -11.28 -3.95 -3.43
CA PHE A 258 -10.70 -2.67 -3.05
C PHE A 258 -9.69 -2.15 -4.09
N ARG A 259 -9.08 -3.01 -4.93
CA ARG A 259 -8.17 -2.56 -5.99
C ARG A 259 -8.95 -2.15 -7.26
N PRO A 260 -8.71 -0.92 -7.78
CA PRO A 260 -9.57 -0.30 -8.81
C PRO A 260 -9.45 -0.91 -10.20
N ASP A 261 -8.24 -1.28 -10.63
CA ASP A 261 -7.86 -1.51 -12.04
C ASP A 261 -8.76 -2.51 -12.77
N ARG A 262 -9.22 -3.56 -12.08
CA ARG A 262 -10.08 -4.63 -12.64
C ARG A 262 -11.53 -4.56 -12.17
N ALA A 263 -11.89 -3.58 -11.35
CA ALA A 263 -13.27 -3.36 -10.92
C ALA A 263 -14.01 -2.35 -11.82
N ARG A 264 -13.27 -1.50 -12.55
CA ARG A 264 -13.84 -0.38 -13.32
C ARG A 264 -14.81 -0.82 -14.39
N GLU A 265 -14.44 -1.77 -15.25
CA GLU A 265 -15.21 -2.09 -16.45
C GLU A 265 -16.57 -2.71 -16.13
N ILE A 266 -16.60 -3.70 -15.23
CA ILE A 266 -17.88 -4.30 -14.83
C ILE A 266 -18.76 -3.31 -14.05
N THR A 267 -18.16 -2.42 -13.23
CA THR A 267 -18.91 -1.37 -12.54
C THR A 267 -19.54 -0.41 -13.55
N ARG A 268 -18.75 0.10 -14.51
CA ARG A 268 -19.26 0.98 -15.58
C ARG A 268 -20.39 0.35 -16.37
N ALA A 269 -20.33 -0.95 -16.65
CA ALA A 269 -21.41 -1.67 -17.33
C ALA A 269 -22.74 -1.60 -16.58
N PHE A 270 -22.74 -1.43 -15.24
CA PHE A 270 -23.95 -1.27 -14.43
C PHE A 270 -24.36 0.19 -14.21
N VAL A 271 -23.41 1.12 -14.10
CA VAL A 271 -23.68 2.47 -13.57
C VAL A 271 -23.62 3.59 -14.59
N ASP A 272 -22.91 3.43 -15.72
CA ASP A 272 -22.81 4.45 -16.75
C ASP A 272 -24.13 4.52 -17.55
N GLU A 273 -24.73 5.70 -17.63
CA GLU A 273 -25.95 5.90 -18.46
C GLU A 273 -25.61 5.80 -19.94
N ASP A 274 -24.51 6.43 -20.36
CA ASP A 274 -24.04 6.46 -21.76
C ASP A 274 -23.02 5.34 -22.04
N PHE A 275 -23.20 4.14 -21.44
CA PHE A 275 -22.30 3.01 -21.63
C PHE A 275 -22.31 2.52 -23.08
N ASP A 276 -21.13 2.45 -23.69
CA ASP A 276 -20.93 2.09 -25.11
C ASP A 276 -20.10 0.81 -25.35
N GLY A 277 -19.73 0.09 -24.29
CA GLY A 277 -18.89 -1.10 -24.40
C GLY A 277 -19.57 -2.29 -25.09
N PHE A 278 -20.86 -2.48 -24.83
CA PHE A 278 -21.73 -3.47 -25.49
C PHE A 278 -23.21 -3.07 -25.36
N GLU A 279 -24.10 -3.66 -26.17
CA GLU A 279 -25.53 -3.44 -26.06
C GLU A 279 -26.12 -4.20 -24.86
N ARG A 280 -26.53 -3.46 -23.81
CA ARG A 280 -27.15 -4.07 -22.63
C ARG A 280 -28.52 -4.63 -22.94
N LYS A 281 -28.69 -5.93 -22.83
CA LYS A 281 -30.00 -6.59 -22.99
C LYS A 281 -31.03 -6.17 -21.95
N LYS A 282 -30.53 -5.77 -20.77
CA LYS A 282 -31.33 -5.28 -19.66
C LYS A 282 -30.58 -4.12 -19.00
N GLU A 283 -31.19 -2.95 -18.99
CA GLU A 283 -30.71 -1.81 -18.19
C GLU A 283 -31.32 -1.88 -16.81
N ILE A 284 -30.48 -1.64 -15.80
CA ILE A 284 -30.91 -1.61 -14.39
C ILE A 284 -31.07 -0.16 -13.98
N LYS A 285 -32.26 0.20 -13.51
CA LYS A 285 -32.61 1.56 -13.07
C LYS A 285 -32.72 1.61 -11.54
N ASP A 286 -32.50 2.81 -10.99
CA ASP A 286 -32.60 3.05 -9.55
C ASP A 286 -31.70 2.10 -8.73
N LEU A 287 -30.51 1.78 -9.27
CA LEU A 287 -29.53 0.90 -8.66
C LEU A 287 -28.71 1.68 -7.60
N CYS A 288 -28.70 1.20 -6.37
CA CYS A 288 -27.78 1.70 -5.37
C CYS A 288 -26.45 0.95 -5.47
N TYR A 289 -25.44 1.54 -6.13
CA TYR A 289 -24.14 0.88 -6.32
C TYR A 289 -23.08 1.43 -5.37
N ILE A 290 -22.44 0.54 -4.59
CA ILE A 290 -21.36 0.86 -3.70
C ILE A 290 -20.05 0.25 -4.20
N CYS A 291 -19.04 1.10 -4.38
CA CYS A 291 -17.66 0.66 -4.58
C CYS A 291 -16.96 0.59 -3.23
N MET A 292 -16.18 -0.45 -2.98
CA MET A 292 -15.41 -0.55 -1.74
C MET A 292 -14.43 0.61 -1.59
N THR A 293 -13.73 0.96 -2.67
CA THR A 293 -12.83 2.12 -2.78
C THR A 293 -13.18 2.95 -4.01
N GLN A 294 -12.45 4.04 -4.26
CA GLN A 294 -12.62 4.84 -5.49
C GLN A 294 -11.99 4.12 -6.68
N TYR A 295 -12.81 3.61 -7.60
CA TYR A 295 -12.30 2.98 -8.82
C TYR A 295 -11.94 3.98 -9.91
N ASP A 296 -12.67 5.08 -9.96
CA ASP A 296 -12.46 6.19 -10.89
C ASP A 296 -13.13 7.44 -10.30
N ALA A 297 -12.42 8.58 -10.33
CA ALA A 297 -12.95 9.83 -9.80
C ALA A 297 -14.15 10.39 -10.60
N GLU A 298 -14.25 10.00 -11.88
CA GLU A 298 -15.32 10.44 -12.79
C GLU A 298 -16.45 9.41 -12.93
N MET A 299 -16.44 8.33 -12.14
CA MET A 299 -17.46 7.28 -12.24
C MET A 299 -18.80 7.77 -11.66
N PRO A 300 -19.86 7.83 -12.48
CA PRO A 300 -21.16 8.31 -12.03
C PRO A 300 -21.92 7.27 -11.21
N ASN A 301 -22.98 7.71 -10.52
CA ASN A 301 -23.98 6.85 -9.89
C ASN A 301 -23.45 5.82 -8.88
N VAL A 302 -22.30 6.12 -8.22
CA VAL A 302 -21.72 5.26 -7.19
C VAL A 302 -21.57 6.01 -5.87
N SER A 303 -21.56 5.26 -4.76
CA SER A 303 -21.07 5.73 -3.47
C SER A 303 -19.82 4.93 -3.07
N LEU A 304 -18.93 5.55 -2.30
CA LEU A 304 -17.66 4.92 -1.88
C LEU A 304 -17.76 4.53 -0.41
N ALA A 305 -17.46 3.26 -0.10
CA ALA A 305 -17.38 2.83 1.30
C ALA A 305 -16.11 3.40 1.96
N PHE A 306 -14.99 3.32 1.29
CA PHE A 306 -13.70 3.85 1.75
C PHE A 306 -13.15 4.81 0.69
N PRO A 307 -13.51 6.11 0.77
CA PRO A 307 -12.98 7.12 -0.14
C PRO A 307 -11.48 7.33 0.10
N PRO A 308 -10.71 7.83 -0.89
CA PRO A 308 -9.32 8.17 -0.71
C PRO A 308 -9.14 9.16 0.44
N GLU A 309 -8.20 8.87 1.34
CA GLU A 309 -7.82 9.83 2.37
C GLU A 309 -7.00 10.97 1.75
N THR A 310 -7.36 12.20 2.08
CA THR A 310 -6.54 13.36 1.74
C THR A 310 -5.34 13.40 2.70
N MET A 311 -4.12 13.39 2.14
CA MET A 311 -2.89 13.47 2.93
C MET A 311 -2.55 14.92 3.29
N ALA A 312 -3.49 15.63 3.93
CA ALA A 312 -3.26 16.98 4.40
C ALA A 312 -2.17 17.04 5.50
N ASN A 313 -1.45 18.14 5.56
CA ASN A 313 -0.42 18.39 6.56
C ASN A 313 0.69 17.33 6.56
N THR A 314 1.17 16.92 5.37
CA THR A 314 2.45 16.17 5.30
C THR A 314 3.58 17.05 5.80
N LEU A 315 4.72 16.47 6.17
CA LEU A 315 5.87 17.24 6.66
C LEU A 315 6.28 18.34 5.67
N GLY A 316 6.32 18.02 4.37
CA GLY A 316 6.68 19.00 3.33
C GLY A 316 5.69 20.15 3.21
N GLU A 317 4.39 19.86 3.23
CA GLU A 317 3.33 20.86 3.20
C GLU A 317 3.36 21.75 4.45
N TYR A 318 3.48 21.14 5.64
CA TYR A 318 3.52 21.87 6.89
C TYR A 318 4.75 22.80 7.01
N ILE A 319 5.95 22.33 6.61
CA ILE A 319 7.17 23.15 6.55
C ILE A 319 6.99 24.35 5.60
N ALA A 320 6.38 24.14 4.44
CA ALA A 320 6.07 25.20 3.49
C ALA A 320 5.09 26.24 4.07
N ASP A 321 4.08 25.81 4.81
CA ASP A 321 3.09 26.68 5.46
C ASP A 321 3.69 27.51 6.61
N GLN A 322 4.73 27.00 7.27
CA GLN A 322 5.53 27.79 8.21
C GLN A 322 6.45 28.81 7.52
N GLY A 323 6.47 28.84 6.17
CA GLY A 323 7.32 29.75 5.38
C GLY A 323 8.80 29.31 5.32
N LEU A 324 9.09 28.10 5.75
CA LEU A 324 10.45 27.52 5.77
C LEU A 324 10.83 26.94 4.39
N THR A 325 12.13 26.77 4.19
CA THR A 325 12.72 26.26 2.95
C THR A 325 13.14 24.80 3.09
N GLN A 326 12.95 24.00 2.04
CA GLN A 326 13.30 22.59 2.09
C GLN A 326 13.94 22.10 0.80
N LEU A 327 14.78 21.07 0.93
CA LEU A 327 15.43 20.37 -0.18
C LEU A 327 15.09 18.89 -0.17
N ARG A 328 14.78 18.32 -1.34
CA ARG A 328 14.69 16.89 -1.61
C ARG A 328 15.85 16.49 -2.52
N ILE A 329 16.61 15.46 -2.12
CA ILE A 329 17.73 14.97 -2.92
C ILE A 329 17.81 13.45 -2.86
N ALA A 330 17.89 12.83 -4.03
CA ALA A 330 18.15 11.41 -4.20
C ALA A 330 18.62 11.13 -5.64
N GLU A 331 19.13 9.93 -5.85
CA GLU A 331 19.34 9.44 -7.21
C GLU A 331 18.04 8.89 -7.84
N THR A 332 18.03 8.66 -9.17
CA THR A 332 16.83 8.35 -9.97
C THR A 332 15.93 7.29 -9.34
N GLU A 333 16.49 6.18 -8.82
CA GLU A 333 15.74 5.06 -8.27
C GLU A 333 14.93 5.43 -7.03
N LYS A 334 15.36 6.44 -6.29
CA LYS A 334 14.73 6.87 -5.03
C LYS A 334 14.19 8.30 -5.06
N TYR A 335 14.23 8.96 -6.22
CA TYR A 335 13.72 10.33 -6.34
C TYR A 335 12.22 10.46 -6.07
N ALA A 336 11.41 9.56 -6.63
CA ALA A 336 9.98 9.54 -6.38
C ALA A 336 9.65 9.29 -4.89
N HIS A 337 10.51 8.56 -4.17
CA HIS A 337 10.30 8.24 -2.76
C HIS A 337 10.45 9.48 -1.88
N VAL A 338 11.48 10.31 -2.11
CA VAL A 338 11.67 11.57 -1.35
C VAL A 338 10.78 12.73 -1.84
N THR A 339 10.05 12.57 -2.95
CA THR A 339 9.16 13.58 -3.54
C THR A 339 7.71 13.13 -3.50
N PHE A 340 7.23 12.40 -4.50
CA PHE A 340 5.83 11.97 -4.67
C PHE A 340 5.29 11.22 -3.46
N PHE A 341 5.95 10.13 -3.03
CA PHE A 341 5.48 9.33 -1.90
C PHE A 341 5.59 10.08 -0.57
N PHE A 342 6.70 10.77 -0.34
CA PHE A 342 6.91 11.57 0.86
C PHE A 342 5.88 12.72 0.99
N ASN A 343 5.42 13.26 -0.14
CA ASN A 343 4.40 14.31 -0.20
C ASN A 343 2.95 13.76 -0.28
N GLY A 344 2.74 12.50 0.13
CA GLY A 344 1.40 11.92 0.20
C GLY A 344 0.75 11.64 -1.16
N GLY A 345 1.53 11.36 -2.20
CA GLY A 345 1.05 11.10 -3.56
C GLY A 345 0.87 12.36 -4.41
N VAL A 346 1.43 13.50 -3.98
CA VAL A 346 1.38 14.77 -4.73
C VAL A 346 2.68 14.97 -5.49
N GLU A 347 2.61 15.03 -6.84
CA GLU A 347 3.78 15.21 -7.71
C GLU A 347 4.34 16.64 -7.65
N ALA A 348 3.47 17.64 -7.56
CA ALA A 348 3.87 19.03 -7.53
C ALA A 348 4.72 19.34 -6.28
N PRO A 349 5.85 20.06 -6.41
CA PRO A 349 6.63 20.48 -5.26
C PRO A 349 5.81 21.42 -4.37
N ASN A 350 6.03 21.33 -3.06
CA ASN A 350 5.48 22.27 -2.11
C ASN A 350 6.09 23.67 -2.32
N ARG A 351 5.45 24.70 -1.81
CA ARG A 351 6.06 26.03 -1.80
C ARG A 351 7.40 25.99 -1.03
N ASN A 352 8.43 26.63 -1.57
CA ASN A 352 9.80 26.66 -1.05
C ASN A 352 10.47 25.25 -0.98
N GLU A 353 10.04 24.30 -1.81
CA GLU A 353 10.67 23.00 -1.98
C GLU A 353 11.52 22.98 -3.24
N ASP A 354 12.82 22.86 -3.09
CA ASP A 354 13.75 22.56 -4.19
C ASP A 354 13.99 21.05 -4.28
N ARG A 355 14.31 20.60 -5.48
CA ARG A 355 14.57 19.18 -5.79
C ARG A 355 15.86 19.02 -6.57
N ILE A 356 16.72 18.11 -6.14
CA ILE A 356 17.91 17.68 -6.84
C ILE A 356 17.79 16.21 -7.19
N LEU A 357 17.72 15.91 -8.48
CA LEU A 357 17.77 14.56 -9.02
C LEU A 357 19.19 14.28 -9.51
N VAL A 358 19.83 13.27 -8.97
CA VAL A 358 21.10 12.73 -9.47
C VAL A 358 20.81 11.50 -10.32
N PRO A 359 21.28 11.41 -11.57
CA PRO A 359 21.04 10.24 -12.39
C PRO A 359 21.69 8.98 -11.80
N SER A 360 20.94 7.89 -11.69
CA SER A 360 21.52 6.58 -11.35
C SER A 360 22.42 6.05 -12.48
N PRO A 361 23.41 5.19 -12.17
CA PRO A 361 24.31 4.62 -13.18
C PRO A 361 23.55 3.83 -14.23
N LYS A 362 23.95 3.95 -15.50
CA LYS A 362 23.36 3.20 -16.61
C LYS A 362 24.01 1.83 -16.77
N VAL A 363 23.81 0.96 -15.78
CA VAL A 363 24.28 -0.43 -15.76
C VAL A 363 23.10 -1.39 -15.84
N ALA A 364 23.33 -2.63 -16.21
CA ALA A 364 22.26 -3.64 -16.32
C ALA A 364 21.71 -4.00 -14.93
N THR A 365 22.60 -4.16 -13.95
CA THR A 365 22.29 -4.43 -12.53
C THR A 365 23.30 -3.70 -11.65
N TYR A 366 22.89 -3.25 -10.47
CA TYR A 366 23.70 -2.37 -9.63
C TYR A 366 24.86 -3.08 -8.90
N ASP A 367 24.96 -4.38 -8.94
CA ASP A 367 26.18 -5.11 -8.53
C ASP A 367 27.40 -4.79 -9.43
N MET A 368 27.16 -4.32 -10.65
CA MET A 368 28.23 -3.87 -11.57
C MET A 368 28.82 -2.51 -11.18
N GLN A 369 28.08 -1.70 -10.42
CA GLN A 369 28.52 -0.39 -9.90
C GLN A 369 27.89 -0.15 -8.51
N PRO A 370 28.40 -0.84 -7.46
CA PRO A 370 27.76 -0.85 -6.13
C PRO A 370 27.70 0.51 -5.41
N GLU A 371 28.67 1.40 -5.69
CA GLU A 371 28.67 2.78 -5.20
C GLU A 371 27.50 3.61 -5.74
N MET A 372 26.87 3.15 -6.83
CA MET A 372 25.80 3.83 -7.53
C MET A 372 26.17 5.30 -7.77
N SER A 373 25.31 6.25 -7.42
CA SER A 373 25.62 7.68 -7.52
C SER A 373 25.87 8.33 -6.16
N ALA A 374 26.20 7.55 -5.12
CA ALA A 374 26.35 8.08 -3.76
C ALA A 374 27.36 9.22 -3.64
N TYR A 375 28.48 9.16 -4.35
CA TYR A 375 29.49 10.21 -4.33
C TYR A 375 28.96 11.52 -4.94
N GLU A 376 28.25 11.46 -6.07
CA GLU A 376 27.65 12.65 -6.71
C GLU A 376 26.52 13.23 -5.84
N VAL A 377 25.69 12.38 -5.25
CA VAL A 377 24.66 12.80 -4.26
C VAL A 377 25.32 13.54 -3.11
N THR A 378 26.44 13.02 -2.58
CA THR A 378 27.21 13.63 -1.51
C THR A 378 27.75 15.01 -1.91
N GLU A 379 28.38 15.12 -3.09
CA GLU A 379 28.86 16.40 -3.61
C GLU A 379 27.73 17.43 -3.69
N LYS A 380 26.59 17.06 -4.27
CA LYS A 380 25.44 17.96 -4.45
C LYS A 380 24.79 18.40 -3.13
N VAL A 381 24.71 17.50 -2.16
CA VAL A 381 24.15 17.88 -0.87
C VAL A 381 25.12 18.76 -0.07
N LEU A 382 26.44 18.53 -0.16
CA LEU A 382 27.44 19.41 0.45
C LEU A 382 27.39 20.81 -0.18
N GLU A 383 27.32 20.92 -1.51
CA GLU A 383 27.09 22.21 -2.20
C GLU A 383 25.84 22.91 -1.66
N ALA A 384 24.74 22.17 -1.48
CA ALA A 384 23.48 22.72 -1.00
C ALA A 384 23.57 23.20 0.47
N ILE A 385 24.25 22.46 1.34
CA ILE A 385 24.49 22.83 2.74
C ILE A 385 25.29 24.15 2.84
N GLU A 386 26.29 24.31 1.97
CA GLU A 386 27.12 25.53 1.95
C GLU A 386 26.34 26.82 1.57
N THR A 387 25.16 26.68 0.93
CA THR A 387 24.35 27.85 0.56
C THR A 387 23.62 28.49 1.75
N ASP A 388 23.53 27.84 2.91
CA ASP A 388 22.72 28.25 4.07
C ASP A 388 21.23 28.51 3.75
N LYS A 389 20.75 27.99 2.59
CA LYS A 389 19.40 28.25 2.10
C LYS A 389 18.33 27.45 2.84
N TYR A 390 18.62 26.21 3.20
CA TYR A 390 17.60 25.24 3.59
C TYR A 390 17.44 25.12 5.10
N ASP A 391 16.20 25.11 5.55
CA ASP A 391 15.81 24.80 6.92
C ASP A 391 15.70 23.29 7.15
N LEU A 392 15.17 22.56 6.14
CA LEU A 392 15.03 21.10 6.15
C LEU A 392 15.64 20.49 4.87
N ILE A 393 16.41 19.42 5.03
CA ILE A 393 16.95 18.63 3.90
C ILE A 393 16.50 17.18 4.07
N ILE A 394 15.90 16.60 3.04
CA ILE A 394 15.54 15.17 2.97
C ILE A 394 16.45 14.52 1.93
N LEU A 395 17.31 13.62 2.38
CA LEU A 395 18.30 12.90 1.58
C LEU A 395 18.02 11.41 1.65
N ASN A 396 18.04 10.73 0.50
CA ASN A 396 18.02 9.27 0.42
C ASN A 396 19.25 8.75 -0.33
N PHE A 397 19.90 7.76 0.26
CA PHE A 397 20.92 6.92 -0.37
C PHE A 397 20.32 5.56 -0.75
N ALA A 398 20.31 5.22 -2.03
CA ALA A 398 19.68 4.03 -2.58
C ALA A 398 20.48 2.73 -2.40
N ASN A 399 21.72 2.84 -1.96
CA ASN A 399 22.75 1.82 -2.12
C ASN A 399 22.42 0.46 -1.50
N ALA A 400 22.02 0.43 -0.20
CA ALA A 400 21.81 -0.83 0.50
C ALA A 400 20.60 -1.60 -0.06
N ASP A 401 19.55 -0.89 -0.49
CA ASP A 401 18.37 -1.49 -1.09
C ASP A 401 18.64 -1.97 -2.52
N MET A 402 19.03 -1.07 -3.41
CA MET A 402 19.15 -1.38 -4.84
C MET A 402 20.20 -2.43 -5.13
N VAL A 403 21.33 -2.41 -4.43
CA VAL A 403 22.36 -3.44 -4.55
C VAL A 403 21.96 -4.71 -3.82
N GLY A 404 21.26 -4.61 -2.69
CA GLY A 404 20.68 -5.75 -1.96
C GLY A 404 19.77 -6.60 -2.84
N HIS A 405 18.92 -5.97 -3.66
CA HIS A 405 18.03 -6.64 -4.62
C HIS A 405 18.76 -7.49 -5.66
N THR A 406 20.05 -7.26 -5.92
CA THR A 406 20.85 -8.10 -6.82
C THR A 406 21.19 -9.47 -6.25
N GLY A 407 21.11 -9.62 -4.92
CA GLY A 407 21.50 -10.85 -4.22
C GLY A 407 23.02 -11.09 -4.16
N VAL A 408 23.86 -10.15 -4.63
CA VAL A 408 25.31 -10.26 -4.68
C VAL A 408 25.92 -9.63 -3.43
N ILE A 409 26.18 -10.43 -2.39
CA ILE A 409 26.66 -9.96 -1.08
C ILE A 409 27.93 -9.12 -1.18
N GLU A 410 28.91 -9.53 -2.00
CA GLU A 410 30.18 -8.79 -2.15
C GLU A 410 29.98 -7.42 -2.81
N ALA A 411 28.95 -7.25 -3.62
CA ALA A 411 28.56 -5.95 -4.16
C ALA A 411 27.84 -5.11 -3.10
N ALA A 412 26.93 -5.71 -2.34
CA ALA A 412 26.23 -5.01 -1.26
C ALA A 412 27.19 -4.52 -0.17
N LYS A 413 28.22 -5.29 0.18
CA LYS A 413 29.30 -4.82 1.08
C LYS A 413 29.98 -3.55 0.54
N LYS A 414 30.33 -3.52 -0.75
CA LYS A 414 30.93 -2.33 -1.38
C LYS A 414 29.98 -1.15 -1.41
N ALA A 415 28.69 -1.41 -1.55
CA ALA A 415 27.65 -0.38 -1.46
C ALA A 415 27.64 0.28 -0.06
N ILE A 416 27.72 -0.51 1.01
CA ILE A 416 27.83 -0.03 2.38
C ILE A 416 29.17 0.72 2.63
N GLU A 417 30.28 0.20 2.10
CA GLU A 417 31.60 0.86 2.17
C GLU A 417 31.64 2.21 1.42
N ALA A 418 30.82 2.39 0.39
CA ALA A 418 30.63 3.70 -0.23
C ALA A 418 29.88 4.66 0.70
N LEU A 419 28.82 4.20 1.38
CA LEU A 419 28.12 5.00 2.38
C LEU A 419 29.03 5.38 3.56
N ASP A 420 29.93 4.49 3.98
CA ASP A 420 30.93 4.76 5.03
C ASP A 420 31.84 5.93 4.68
N LYS A 421 32.08 6.21 3.40
CA LYS A 421 32.84 7.36 2.93
C LYS A 421 32.00 8.62 2.74
N CYS A 422 30.72 8.48 2.43
CA CYS A 422 29.82 9.60 2.11
C CYS A 422 29.23 10.24 3.37
N VAL A 423 28.66 9.41 4.25
CA VAL A 423 27.91 9.86 5.43
C VAL A 423 28.73 10.75 6.37
N PRO A 424 30.00 10.44 6.71
CA PRO A 424 30.79 11.29 7.62
C PRO A 424 31.00 12.70 7.09
N GLN A 425 31.21 12.87 5.81
CA GLN A 425 31.41 14.19 5.19
C GLN A 425 30.18 15.08 5.36
N ILE A 426 28.99 14.51 5.22
CA ILE A 426 27.73 15.23 5.39
C ILE A 426 27.50 15.53 6.88
N VAL A 427 27.79 14.56 7.78
CA VAL A 427 27.72 14.76 9.22
C VAL A 427 28.60 15.92 9.66
N ASP A 428 29.86 15.93 9.23
CA ASP A 428 30.80 16.98 9.59
C ASP A 428 30.34 18.37 9.07
N SER A 429 29.82 18.43 7.85
CA SER A 429 29.31 19.68 7.26
C SER A 429 28.10 20.24 8.00
N ILE A 430 27.14 19.37 8.36
CA ILE A 430 25.95 19.77 9.15
C ILE A 430 26.35 20.24 10.57
N LEU A 431 27.23 19.50 11.24
CA LEU A 431 27.67 19.84 12.60
C LEU A 431 28.49 21.13 12.62
N ALA A 432 29.28 21.41 11.57
CA ALA A 432 30.04 22.67 11.45
C ALA A 432 29.13 23.91 11.38
N LYS A 433 27.87 23.73 10.96
CA LYS A 433 26.85 24.78 10.92
C LYS A 433 25.92 24.76 12.14
N ASP A 434 26.27 24.01 13.17
CA ASP A 434 25.42 23.76 14.34
C ASP A 434 24.03 23.18 13.97
N GLY A 435 23.97 22.46 12.84
CA GLY A 435 22.80 21.74 12.38
C GLY A 435 22.60 20.40 13.09
N GLN A 436 21.59 19.66 12.68
CA GLN A 436 21.26 18.35 13.24
C GLN A 436 20.76 17.37 12.18
N ILE A 437 20.98 16.08 12.41
CA ILE A 437 20.55 15.00 11.51
C ILE A 437 19.73 13.97 12.29
N LEU A 438 18.60 13.54 11.71
CA LEU A 438 18.01 12.24 11.98
C LEU A 438 18.46 11.29 10.87
N LEU A 439 19.29 10.29 11.25
CA LEU A 439 19.73 9.23 10.33
C LEU A 439 18.84 8.00 10.57
N THR A 440 18.27 7.45 9.50
CA THR A 440 17.35 6.30 9.57
C THR A 440 17.43 5.45 8.30
N ALA A 441 16.58 4.44 8.22
CA ALA A 441 16.20 3.73 7.00
C ALA A 441 14.68 3.62 6.92
N ASP A 442 14.15 3.18 5.81
CA ASP A 442 12.72 3.05 5.55
C ASP A 442 12.23 1.59 5.60
N HIS A 443 13.12 0.65 5.39
CA HIS A 443 12.97 -0.81 5.56
C HIS A 443 14.34 -1.48 5.59
N GLY A 444 14.39 -2.79 5.83
CA GLY A 444 15.60 -3.59 5.69
C GLY A 444 15.64 -4.33 4.34
N ASN A 445 16.87 -4.61 3.86
CA ASN A 445 17.18 -5.42 2.67
C ASN A 445 18.58 -6.05 2.79
N ALA A 446 19.65 -5.24 2.78
CA ALA A 446 21.03 -5.71 2.79
C ALA A 446 21.45 -6.42 4.11
N ASP A 447 20.63 -6.36 5.13
CA ASP A 447 20.78 -7.04 6.41
C ASP A 447 20.38 -8.53 6.36
N VAL A 448 19.67 -8.99 5.29
CA VAL A 448 19.28 -10.39 5.08
C VAL A 448 19.37 -10.74 3.59
N MET A 449 20.52 -11.19 3.13
CA MET A 449 20.75 -11.57 1.73
C MET A 449 20.90 -13.07 1.52
N LEU A 450 20.90 -13.88 2.58
CA LEU A 450 20.80 -15.33 2.53
C LEU A 450 19.74 -15.84 3.50
N ASP A 451 19.01 -16.88 3.10
CA ASP A 451 18.15 -17.62 4.00
C ASP A 451 18.95 -18.66 4.83
N LYS A 452 18.25 -19.35 5.72
CA LYS A 452 18.86 -20.36 6.59
C LYS A 452 19.46 -21.56 5.84
N ASP A 453 19.01 -21.79 4.61
CA ASP A 453 19.45 -22.86 3.75
C ASP A 453 20.59 -22.44 2.80
N GLY A 454 21.00 -21.17 2.87
CA GLY A 454 22.05 -20.56 2.05
C GLY A 454 21.59 -20.12 0.67
N ASN A 455 20.27 -20.05 0.43
CA ASN A 455 19.74 -19.50 -0.82
C ASN A 455 19.78 -17.98 -0.78
N THR A 456 19.99 -17.38 -1.95
CA THR A 456 19.97 -15.92 -2.10
C THR A 456 18.58 -15.35 -1.82
N VAL A 457 18.53 -14.33 -0.96
CA VAL A 457 17.35 -13.52 -0.69
C VAL A 457 17.53 -12.16 -1.37
N THR A 458 16.57 -11.76 -2.18
CA THR A 458 16.54 -10.47 -2.88
C THR A 458 15.34 -9.59 -2.45
N ALA A 459 14.53 -10.12 -1.54
CA ALA A 459 13.38 -9.43 -0.97
C ALA A 459 13.79 -8.60 0.25
N HIS A 460 12.94 -7.63 0.64
CA HIS A 460 13.13 -6.87 1.86
C HIS A 460 13.07 -7.77 3.11
N SER A 461 13.63 -7.30 4.23
CA SER A 461 13.56 -8.00 5.51
C SER A 461 12.40 -7.51 6.37
N LEU A 462 12.08 -8.27 7.43
CA LEU A 462 11.10 -7.88 8.46
C LEU A 462 11.75 -7.15 9.64
N ASN A 463 13.05 -6.87 9.54
CA ASN A 463 13.81 -6.29 10.64
C ASN A 463 13.48 -4.81 10.85
N ASP A 464 13.69 -4.36 12.09
CA ASP A 464 13.59 -2.95 12.45
C ASP A 464 14.71 -2.15 11.76
N VAL A 465 14.53 -0.85 11.68
CA VAL A 465 15.52 0.09 11.12
C VAL A 465 16.08 1.02 12.18
N PRO A 466 17.29 1.58 11.99
CA PRO A 466 17.88 2.50 12.94
C PRO A 466 17.21 3.88 12.94
N LEU A 467 17.29 4.58 14.08
CA LEU A 467 17.09 6.01 14.16
C LEU A 467 18.16 6.60 15.08
N LEU A 468 19.00 7.51 14.59
CA LEU A 468 20.01 8.22 15.35
C LEU A 468 19.73 9.72 15.32
N HIS A 469 19.97 10.40 16.44
CA HIS A 469 20.00 11.86 16.49
C HIS A 469 21.45 12.36 16.58
N ILE A 470 21.94 12.96 15.52
CA ILE A 470 23.29 13.47 15.34
C ILE A 470 23.26 14.99 15.45
N ALA A 471 23.89 15.55 16.46
CA ALA A 471 24.00 16.99 16.73
C ALA A 471 25.19 17.26 17.63
N ASN A 472 25.61 18.52 17.75
CA ASN A 472 26.63 18.91 18.74
C ASN A 472 26.15 18.64 20.19
N GLU A 473 24.83 18.81 20.43
CA GLU A 473 24.17 18.44 21.69
C GLU A 473 23.03 17.43 21.40
N PRO A 474 23.33 16.13 21.20
CA PRO A 474 22.35 15.16 20.79
C PRO A 474 21.35 14.84 21.91
N LYS A 475 20.07 14.68 21.56
CA LYS A 475 19.02 14.29 22.52
C LYS A 475 18.86 12.78 22.54
N GLN A 476 18.55 12.24 23.72
CA GLN A 476 18.17 10.84 23.87
C GLN A 476 16.84 10.58 23.13
N LEU A 477 16.79 9.47 22.43
CA LEU A 477 15.60 9.00 21.72
C LEU A 477 14.85 7.98 22.57
N LYS A 478 13.51 8.01 22.47
CA LYS A 478 12.63 7.01 23.10
C LYS A 478 12.58 5.74 22.26
N ASP A 479 12.48 4.60 22.93
CA ASP A 479 12.31 3.31 22.28
C ASP A 479 10.87 3.04 21.84
N GLY A 480 10.72 2.05 20.94
CA GLY A 480 9.42 1.56 20.48
C GLY A 480 8.74 2.44 19.43
N GLY A 481 9.54 3.25 18.72
CA GLY A 481 9.06 4.11 17.65
C GLY A 481 8.73 3.36 16.35
N ARG A 482 8.10 4.09 15.43
CA ARG A 482 7.68 3.67 14.08
C ARG A 482 8.13 4.71 13.06
N LEU A 483 8.09 4.39 11.79
CA LEU A 483 8.46 5.35 10.73
C LEU A 483 7.61 6.63 10.77
N CYS A 484 6.34 6.53 11.10
CA CYS A 484 5.45 7.70 11.21
C CYS A 484 5.80 8.66 12.37
N ASP A 485 6.66 8.27 13.28
CA ASP A 485 7.10 9.10 14.41
C ASP A 485 8.24 10.06 14.01
N ILE A 486 8.84 9.88 12.82
CA ILE A 486 9.97 10.69 12.35
C ILE A 486 9.53 12.13 12.08
N ALA A 487 8.45 12.38 11.33
CA ALA A 487 8.01 13.75 11.05
C ALA A 487 7.65 14.53 12.33
N PRO A 488 6.84 14.01 13.27
CA PRO A 488 6.63 14.67 14.58
C PRO A 488 7.93 14.91 15.37
N THR A 489 8.92 14.03 15.25
CA THR A 489 10.23 14.19 15.88
C THR A 489 11.02 15.34 15.26
N ILE A 490 11.04 15.44 13.92
CA ILE A 490 11.64 16.56 13.19
C ILE A 490 10.99 17.88 13.59
N LEU A 491 9.66 17.96 13.58
CA LEU A 491 8.94 19.19 13.96
C LEU A 491 9.28 19.62 15.39
N LYS A 492 9.35 18.66 16.32
CA LYS A 492 9.73 18.97 17.71
C LYS A 492 11.18 19.44 17.85
N LEU A 493 12.12 18.86 17.10
CA LEU A 493 13.52 19.30 17.03
C LEU A 493 13.64 20.70 16.43
N MET A 494 12.76 21.06 15.48
CA MET A 494 12.68 22.39 14.89
C MET A 494 11.85 23.37 15.71
N HIS A 495 11.41 23.00 16.91
CA HIS A 495 10.54 23.81 17.79
C HIS A 495 9.23 24.27 17.14
N LEU A 496 8.69 23.46 16.24
CA LEU A 496 7.40 23.66 15.57
C LEU A 496 6.29 22.86 16.27
N ASP A 497 5.06 23.32 16.12
CA ASP A 497 3.90 22.59 16.58
C ASP A 497 3.66 21.36 15.65
N ILE A 498 3.05 20.32 16.20
CA ILE A 498 2.71 19.11 15.44
C ILE A 498 1.24 19.22 15.02
N PRO A 499 0.92 19.19 13.72
CA PRO A 499 -0.46 19.25 13.27
C PRO A 499 -1.27 18.04 13.73
N ALA A 500 -2.58 18.21 13.92
CA ALA A 500 -3.47 17.20 14.50
C ALA A 500 -3.57 15.92 13.61
N GLU A 501 -3.36 16.06 12.32
CA GLU A 501 -3.36 14.97 11.35
C GLU A 501 -2.15 14.04 11.52
N MET A 502 -1.04 14.51 12.09
CA MET A 502 0.10 13.68 12.43
C MET A 502 -0.15 12.97 13.75
N THR A 503 -0.54 11.70 13.68
CA THR A 503 -0.82 10.86 14.86
C THR A 503 0.42 10.18 15.44
N GLY A 504 1.55 10.25 14.74
CA GLY A 504 2.86 9.81 15.22
C GLY A 504 3.29 10.57 16.47
N LYS A 505 4.17 9.96 17.26
CA LYS A 505 4.62 10.52 18.55
C LYS A 505 6.08 10.95 18.48
N PRO A 506 6.43 12.17 18.89
CA PRO A 506 7.82 12.58 18.88
C PRO A 506 8.65 11.73 19.85
N LEU A 507 9.81 11.29 19.37
CA LEU A 507 10.72 10.39 20.10
C LEU A 507 11.77 11.13 20.94
N VAL A 508 11.75 12.47 20.94
CA VAL A 508 12.60 13.32 21.77
C VAL A 508 11.85 13.99 22.91
#